data_29b5de367c47ac41d282ac6e1d7c2a13
#
_entry.id   29b5de367c47ac41d282ac6e1d7c2a13
#
_cell.length_a   1.000
_cell.length_b   1.000
_cell.length_c   1.000
_cell.angle_alpha   90.00
_cell.angle_beta   90.00
_cell.angle_gamma   90.00
#
_symmetry.space_group_name_H-M   'P 1'
#
loop_
_entity.id
_entity.type
_entity.pdbx_description
1 polymer ?
#
loop_
_entity_poly.entity_id
_entity_poly.type
_entity_poly.pdbx_seq_one_letter_code
_entity_poly.pdbx_strand_id
1 'polypeptide(L)'
;YNGLSRLFGMAFNIDYTICIVLMAILTAIYVIAGGYMATAINDFIQGIIMLFGIAIIIAAVLMSKGGFMEAVNGLAQVSDPAASAQPGVFASFFGPDPLNLLGVVILTSLGTWGLPQMVQKFYAIKDESSIHKGSVISTLFALVVSGGCYFLGGFGRLFSDQVNIEADGFDSIIPTMLSNLTPILIALVVILVLSASMSTLSSLVIASSSTLTIDRKSV
;
A
#
# COMPACT_ATOMS: atom_id res chain seq x y z
N TYR A 1 5.53 1.23 -9.23
CA TYR A 1 6.91 1.76 -9.28
C TYR A 1 7.02 3.18 -8.68
N ASN A 2 6.07 4.09 -8.91
CA ASN A 2 6.17 5.51 -8.56
C ASN A 2 6.39 5.76 -7.05
N GLY A 3 5.54 5.21 -6.18
CA GLY A 3 5.67 5.39 -4.74
C GLY A 3 6.97 4.80 -4.17
N LEU A 4 7.42 3.67 -4.71
CA LEU A 4 8.66 3.03 -4.32
C LEU A 4 9.89 3.90 -4.68
N SER A 5 9.92 4.44 -5.90
CA SER A 5 11.04 5.25 -6.36
C SER A 5 11.17 6.56 -5.59
N ARG A 6 10.06 7.16 -5.17
CA ARG A 6 10.08 8.37 -4.33
C ARG A 6 10.65 8.06 -2.93
N LEU A 7 10.23 6.94 -2.32
CA LEU A 7 10.78 6.52 -1.03
C LEU A 7 12.28 6.19 -1.11
N PHE A 8 12.70 5.48 -2.16
CA PHE A 8 14.12 5.19 -2.38
C PHE A 8 14.95 6.44 -2.68
N GLY A 9 14.41 7.34 -3.50
CA GLY A 9 15.05 8.63 -3.76
C GLY A 9 15.31 9.41 -2.48
N MET A 10 14.33 9.43 -1.56
CA MET A 10 14.48 10.10 -0.27
C MET A 10 15.40 9.37 0.70
N ALA A 11 15.29 8.03 0.78
CA ALA A 11 16.07 7.23 1.73
C ALA A 11 17.55 7.11 1.34
N PHE A 12 17.85 7.03 0.05
CA PHE A 12 19.20 6.73 -0.46
C PHE A 12 19.76 7.80 -1.40
N ASN A 13 19.03 8.86 -1.68
CA ASN A 13 19.40 9.92 -2.62
C ASN A 13 19.77 9.38 -4.02
N ILE A 14 19.01 8.37 -4.50
CA ILE A 14 19.19 7.73 -5.81
C ILE A 14 18.17 8.29 -6.79
N ASP A 15 18.59 8.50 -8.05
CA ASP A 15 17.69 8.95 -9.12
C ASP A 15 16.50 7.99 -9.31
N TYR A 16 15.33 8.56 -9.50
CA TYR A 16 14.07 7.86 -9.68
C TYR A 16 14.11 6.82 -10.81
N THR A 17 14.70 7.19 -11.96
CA THR A 17 14.77 6.31 -13.13
C THR A 17 15.64 5.10 -12.87
N ILE A 18 16.77 5.30 -12.18
CA ILE A 18 17.68 4.22 -11.78
C ILE A 18 16.95 3.23 -10.86
N CYS A 19 16.21 3.73 -9.87
CA CYS A 19 15.42 2.89 -8.98
C CYS A 19 14.39 2.03 -9.73
N ILE A 20 13.64 2.61 -10.68
CA ILE A 20 12.67 1.86 -11.49
C ILE A 20 13.36 0.73 -12.26
N VAL A 21 14.44 1.03 -12.95
CA VAL A 21 15.17 0.06 -13.78
C VAL A 21 15.74 -1.08 -12.92
N LEU A 22 16.38 -0.75 -11.80
CA LEU A 22 16.91 -1.75 -10.88
C LEU A 22 15.82 -2.66 -10.31
N MET A 23 14.68 -2.10 -9.92
CA MET A 23 13.54 -2.89 -9.41
C MET A 23 12.93 -3.78 -10.49
N ALA A 24 12.81 -3.30 -11.72
CA ALA A 24 12.32 -4.10 -12.83
C ALA A 24 13.25 -5.29 -13.13
N ILE A 25 14.55 -5.06 -13.18
CA ILE A 25 15.56 -6.12 -13.40
C ILE A 25 15.52 -7.14 -12.24
N LEU A 26 15.52 -6.68 -11.00
CA LEU A 26 15.48 -7.56 -9.83
C LEU A 26 14.22 -8.42 -9.82
N THR A 27 13.05 -7.82 -10.10
CA THR A 27 11.79 -8.54 -10.21
C THR A 27 11.84 -9.59 -11.35
N ALA A 28 12.36 -9.21 -12.52
CA ALA A 28 12.48 -10.15 -13.64
C ALA A 28 13.38 -11.32 -13.27
N ILE A 29 14.53 -11.10 -12.67
CA ILE A 29 15.47 -12.16 -12.29
C ILE A 29 14.81 -13.17 -11.35
N TYR A 30 14.20 -12.71 -10.26
CA TYR A 30 13.65 -13.65 -9.30
C TYR A 30 12.37 -14.36 -9.79
N VAL A 31 11.55 -13.71 -10.62
CA VAL A 31 10.36 -14.34 -11.23
C VAL A 31 10.77 -15.41 -12.26
N ILE A 32 11.77 -15.12 -13.10
CA ILE A 32 12.26 -16.07 -14.09
C ILE A 32 12.92 -17.27 -13.40
N ALA A 33 13.77 -17.03 -12.40
CA ALA A 33 14.50 -18.08 -11.70
C ALA A 33 13.60 -18.95 -10.79
N GLY A 34 12.60 -18.34 -10.16
CA GLY A 34 11.82 -18.97 -9.11
C GLY A 34 10.44 -19.50 -9.55
N GLY A 35 9.88 -18.99 -10.63
CA GLY A 35 8.55 -19.36 -11.10
C GLY A 35 7.43 -19.06 -10.08
N TYR A 36 6.25 -19.65 -10.30
CA TYR A 36 5.05 -19.38 -9.47
C TYR A 36 5.22 -19.80 -8.00
N MET A 37 5.84 -20.94 -7.72
CA MET A 37 5.98 -21.45 -6.35
C MET A 37 6.89 -20.58 -5.50
N ALA A 38 8.02 -20.15 -6.06
CA ALA A 38 8.93 -19.27 -5.32
C ALA A 38 8.33 -17.88 -5.07
N THR A 39 7.57 -17.35 -6.04
CA THR A 39 6.86 -16.09 -5.82
C THR A 39 5.77 -16.21 -4.77
N ALA A 40 5.03 -17.34 -4.71
CA ALA A 40 4.02 -17.56 -3.69
C ALA A 40 4.62 -17.64 -2.26
N ILE A 41 5.76 -18.30 -2.10
CA ILE A 41 6.49 -18.35 -0.81
C ILE A 41 7.00 -16.96 -0.43
N ASN A 42 7.57 -16.24 -1.37
CA ASN A 42 8.05 -14.88 -1.17
C ASN A 42 6.90 -13.93 -0.77
N ASP A 43 5.75 -14.01 -1.47
CA ASP A 43 4.54 -13.24 -1.14
C ASP A 43 4.04 -13.53 0.27
N PHE A 44 4.11 -14.78 0.72
CA PHE A 44 3.74 -15.15 2.08
C PHE A 44 4.65 -14.50 3.14
N ILE A 45 5.98 -14.54 2.94
CA ILE A 45 6.96 -13.90 3.84
C ILE A 45 6.75 -12.39 3.84
N GLN A 46 6.58 -11.79 2.67
CA GLN A 46 6.30 -10.36 2.53
C GLN A 46 4.98 -9.96 3.19
N GLY A 47 3.95 -10.82 3.11
CA GLY A 47 2.68 -10.63 3.80
C GLY A 47 2.85 -10.54 5.32
N ILE A 48 3.67 -11.39 5.91
CA ILE A 48 3.99 -11.33 7.34
C ILE A 48 4.69 -10.01 7.69
N ILE A 49 5.68 -9.60 6.88
CA ILE A 49 6.37 -8.31 7.07
C ILE A 49 5.39 -7.15 7.01
N MET A 50 4.47 -7.16 6.04
CA MET A 50 3.45 -6.11 5.89
C MET A 50 2.51 -6.05 7.10
N LEU A 51 2.08 -7.20 7.61
CA LEU A 51 1.14 -7.29 8.73
C LEU A 51 1.71 -6.65 10.01
N PHE A 52 2.93 -7.01 10.36
CA PHE A 52 3.60 -6.44 11.55
C PHE A 52 4.11 -5.02 11.30
N GLY A 53 4.64 -4.78 10.11
CA GLY A 53 5.21 -3.49 9.74
C GLY A 53 4.19 -2.36 9.80
N ILE A 54 2.99 -2.55 9.25
CA ILE A 54 1.95 -1.51 9.28
C ILE A 54 1.51 -1.19 10.72
N ALA A 55 1.38 -2.21 11.58
CA ALA A 55 1.02 -2.00 12.97
C ALA A 55 2.07 -1.18 13.73
N ILE A 56 3.36 -1.48 13.51
CA ILE A 56 4.47 -0.74 14.13
C ILE A 56 4.50 0.72 13.63
N ILE A 57 4.31 0.94 12.33
CA ILE A 57 4.31 2.28 11.75
C ILE A 57 3.14 3.12 12.27
N ILE A 58 1.94 2.55 12.33
CA ILE A 58 0.77 3.24 12.91
C ILE A 58 1.07 3.65 14.34
N ALA A 59 1.57 2.73 15.16
CA ALA A 59 1.93 3.05 16.54
C ALA A 59 2.98 4.17 16.62
N ALA A 60 4.03 4.11 15.80
CA ALA A 60 5.09 5.11 15.79
C ALA A 60 4.59 6.50 15.37
N VAL A 61 3.77 6.58 14.32
CA VAL A 61 3.20 7.85 13.85
C VAL A 61 2.24 8.44 14.88
N LEU A 62 1.38 7.63 15.48
CA LEU A 62 0.49 8.11 16.54
C LEU A 62 1.27 8.59 17.77
N MET A 63 2.30 7.87 18.18
CA MET A 63 3.15 8.27 19.30
C MET A 63 3.91 9.57 19.01
N SER A 64 4.32 9.82 17.78
CA SER A 64 4.96 11.10 17.38
C SER A 64 4.04 12.31 17.51
N LYS A 65 2.72 12.08 17.51
CA LYS A 65 1.68 13.10 17.68
C LYS A 65 1.05 13.11 19.08
N GLY A 66 1.70 12.51 20.07
CA GLY A 66 1.23 12.46 21.46
C GLY A 66 0.23 11.35 21.77
N GLY A 67 0.01 10.42 20.83
CA GLY A 67 -0.91 9.30 20.95
C GLY A 67 -2.18 9.46 20.11
N PHE A 68 -3.02 8.43 20.14
CA PHE A 68 -4.23 8.37 19.30
C PHE A 68 -5.20 9.52 19.57
N MET A 69 -5.51 9.80 20.84
CA MET A 69 -6.49 10.85 21.18
C MET A 69 -5.99 12.25 20.79
N GLU A 70 -4.71 12.54 20.98
CA GLU A 70 -4.12 13.83 20.58
C GLU A 70 -4.07 13.97 19.06
N ALA A 71 -3.75 12.89 18.33
CA ALA A 71 -3.80 12.88 16.87
C ALA A 71 -5.23 13.15 16.35
N VAL A 72 -6.26 12.52 16.94
CA VAL A 72 -7.68 12.77 16.58
C VAL A 72 -8.09 14.20 16.92
N ASN A 73 -7.72 14.70 18.08
CA ASN A 73 -7.98 16.10 18.46
C ASN A 73 -7.27 17.07 17.51
N GLY A 74 -6.05 16.74 17.09
CA GLY A 74 -5.34 17.51 16.07
C GLY A 74 -6.08 17.54 14.73
N LEU A 75 -6.62 16.41 14.28
CA LEU A 75 -7.45 16.35 13.07
C LEU A 75 -8.73 17.18 13.19
N ALA A 76 -9.35 17.22 14.38
CA ALA A 76 -10.54 18.04 14.62
C ALA A 76 -10.26 19.54 14.52
N GLN A 77 -9.01 19.96 14.73
CA GLN A 77 -8.58 21.37 14.64
C GLN A 77 -8.08 21.75 13.25
N VAL A 78 -7.83 20.79 12.36
CA VAL A 78 -7.43 21.08 10.97
C VAL A 78 -8.59 21.78 10.27
N SER A 79 -8.33 22.96 9.73
CA SER A 79 -9.26 23.72 8.90
C SER A 79 -8.73 23.74 7.46
N ASP A 80 -9.55 23.30 6.54
CA ASP A 80 -9.28 23.39 5.11
C ASP A 80 -10.55 23.92 4.42
N PRO A 81 -10.65 25.24 4.23
CA PRO A 81 -11.84 25.84 3.63
C PRO A 81 -12.17 25.33 2.22
N ALA A 82 -11.17 24.83 1.49
CA ALA A 82 -11.36 24.25 0.17
C ALA A 82 -12.05 22.87 0.24
N ALA A 83 -11.83 22.10 1.31
CA ALA A 83 -12.45 20.80 1.48
C ALA A 83 -13.74 20.84 2.30
N SER A 84 -13.81 21.67 3.37
CA SER A 84 -15.02 21.86 4.17
C SER A 84 -14.88 23.07 5.09
N ALA A 85 -15.97 23.84 5.19
CA ALA A 85 -16.08 24.95 6.14
C ALA A 85 -16.47 24.50 7.55
N GLN A 86 -16.78 23.22 7.77
CA GLN A 86 -17.24 22.72 9.08
C GLN A 86 -16.05 22.31 9.96
N PRO A 87 -15.93 22.84 11.20
CA PRO A 87 -14.89 22.43 12.12
C PRO A 87 -15.07 20.96 12.54
N GLY A 88 -13.95 20.25 12.71
CA GLY A 88 -13.95 18.85 13.18
C GLY A 88 -14.33 17.80 12.13
N VAL A 89 -14.62 18.18 10.90
CA VAL A 89 -15.07 17.26 9.84
C VAL A 89 -14.02 16.19 9.52
N PHE A 90 -12.72 16.51 9.63
CA PHE A 90 -11.65 15.55 9.35
C PHE A 90 -11.45 14.50 10.45
N ALA A 91 -12.01 14.72 11.65
CA ALA A 91 -12.09 13.70 12.70
C ALA A 91 -13.41 12.93 12.66
N SER A 92 -14.33 13.26 11.75
CA SER A 92 -15.60 12.56 11.60
C SER A 92 -15.44 11.25 10.83
N PHE A 93 -16.34 10.29 11.08
CA PHE A 93 -16.30 8.97 10.45
C PHE A 93 -16.48 9.03 8.91
N PHE A 94 -17.29 9.95 8.41
CA PHE A 94 -17.59 10.07 6.98
C PHE A 94 -16.75 11.14 6.25
N GLY A 95 -15.96 11.92 6.98
CA GLY A 95 -15.13 12.98 6.41
C GLY A 95 -15.94 14.12 5.77
N PRO A 96 -15.29 14.97 4.93
CA PRO A 96 -15.92 16.14 4.32
C PRO A 96 -16.85 15.81 3.15
N ASP A 97 -16.66 14.67 2.48
CA ASP A 97 -17.44 14.26 1.30
C ASP A 97 -17.83 12.78 1.38
N PRO A 98 -18.97 12.46 2.02
CA PRO A 98 -19.44 11.08 2.18
C PRO A 98 -19.75 10.37 0.85
N LEU A 99 -20.21 11.11 -0.18
CA LEU A 99 -20.53 10.52 -1.48
C LEU A 99 -19.29 10.12 -2.24
N ASN A 100 -18.26 10.95 -2.22
CA ASN A 100 -16.96 10.61 -2.82
C ASN A 100 -16.32 9.44 -2.08
N LEU A 101 -16.36 9.43 -0.74
CA LEU A 101 -15.89 8.30 0.07
C LEU A 101 -16.60 7.00 -0.33
N LEU A 102 -17.93 7.02 -0.47
CA LEU A 102 -18.71 5.86 -0.94
C LEU A 102 -18.27 5.42 -2.34
N GLY A 103 -18.08 6.36 -3.26
CA GLY A 103 -17.57 6.10 -4.60
C GLY A 103 -16.21 5.42 -4.60
N VAL A 104 -15.27 5.89 -3.78
CA VAL A 104 -13.95 5.28 -3.62
C VAL A 104 -14.06 3.88 -3.03
N VAL A 105 -14.89 3.67 -2.00
CA VAL A 105 -15.12 2.34 -1.40
C VAL A 105 -15.68 1.35 -2.42
N ILE A 106 -16.67 1.75 -3.21
CA ILE A 106 -17.24 0.91 -4.27
C ILE A 106 -16.19 0.59 -5.33
N LEU A 107 -15.47 1.59 -5.82
CA LEU A 107 -14.45 1.43 -6.85
C LEU A 107 -13.33 0.49 -6.39
N THR A 108 -12.81 0.67 -5.21
CA THR A 108 -11.70 -0.15 -4.67
C THR A 108 -12.16 -1.55 -4.29
N SER A 109 -13.39 -1.74 -3.84
CA SER A 109 -13.91 -3.05 -3.46
C SER A 109 -14.31 -3.89 -4.66
N LEU A 110 -15.08 -3.33 -5.60
CA LEU A 110 -15.59 -4.06 -6.76
C LEU A 110 -14.60 -4.07 -7.93
N GLY A 111 -13.84 -2.99 -8.12
CA GLY A 111 -12.90 -2.86 -9.24
C GLY A 111 -11.76 -3.89 -9.23
N THR A 112 -11.42 -4.45 -8.08
CA THR A 112 -10.36 -5.46 -7.97
C THR A 112 -10.82 -6.87 -8.33
N TRP A 113 -12.13 -7.16 -8.37
CA TRP A 113 -12.64 -8.52 -8.62
C TRP A 113 -12.34 -9.07 -10.00
N GLY A 114 -12.30 -8.21 -11.02
CA GLY A 114 -12.03 -8.58 -12.40
C GLY A 114 -10.57 -8.59 -12.81
N LEU A 115 -9.65 -8.36 -11.88
CA LEU A 115 -8.22 -8.31 -12.21
C LEU A 115 -7.68 -9.71 -12.55
N PRO A 116 -7.02 -9.91 -13.71
CA PRO A 116 -6.52 -11.21 -14.15
C PRO A 116 -5.64 -11.91 -13.12
N GLN A 117 -4.76 -11.18 -12.43
CA GLN A 117 -3.88 -11.71 -11.39
C GLN A 117 -4.65 -12.23 -10.16
N MET A 118 -5.84 -11.71 -9.88
CA MET A 118 -6.70 -12.23 -8.81
C MET A 118 -7.38 -13.53 -9.24
N VAL A 119 -7.95 -13.55 -10.44
CA VAL A 119 -8.61 -14.74 -11.01
C VAL A 119 -7.62 -15.90 -11.14
N GLN A 120 -6.40 -15.63 -11.59
CA GLN A 120 -5.35 -16.66 -11.75
C GLN A 120 -5.01 -17.37 -10.43
N LYS A 121 -5.07 -16.68 -9.28
CA LYS A 121 -4.82 -17.29 -7.97
C LYS A 121 -5.87 -18.33 -7.60
N PHE A 122 -7.12 -18.19 -8.05
CA PHE A 122 -8.17 -19.19 -7.82
C PHE A 122 -7.91 -20.52 -8.53
N TYR A 123 -7.29 -20.49 -9.72
CA TYR A 123 -6.93 -21.73 -10.45
C TYR A 123 -5.82 -22.54 -9.77
N ALA A 124 -5.05 -21.93 -8.88
CA ALA A 124 -3.98 -22.60 -8.15
C ALA A 124 -4.46 -23.25 -6.82
N ILE A 125 -5.74 -23.12 -6.47
CA ILE A 125 -6.29 -23.67 -5.23
C ILE A 125 -6.49 -25.18 -5.40
N LYS A 126 -5.98 -25.95 -4.43
CA LYS A 126 -5.95 -27.43 -4.48
C LYS A 126 -7.32 -28.08 -4.22
N ASP A 127 -8.10 -27.55 -3.29
CA ASP A 127 -9.37 -28.10 -2.84
C ASP A 127 -10.33 -27.03 -2.31
N GLU A 128 -11.63 -27.35 -2.26
CA GLU A 128 -12.67 -26.41 -1.82
C GLU A 128 -12.53 -26.00 -0.33
N SER A 129 -12.00 -26.90 0.52
CA SER A 129 -11.81 -26.58 1.95
C SER A 129 -10.76 -25.47 2.14
N SER A 130 -9.78 -25.44 1.26
CA SER A 130 -8.74 -24.39 1.22
C SER A 130 -9.29 -23.03 0.80
N ILE A 131 -10.37 -22.97 0.01
CA ILE A 131 -11.05 -21.72 -0.37
C ILE A 131 -11.57 -21.00 0.86
N HIS A 132 -12.31 -21.71 1.73
CA HIS A 132 -12.87 -21.07 2.93
C HIS A 132 -11.80 -20.56 3.89
N LYS A 133 -10.76 -21.36 4.15
CA LYS A 133 -9.63 -20.94 5.00
C LYS A 133 -8.88 -19.75 4.38
N GLY A 134 -8.61 -19.81 3.08
CA GLY A 134 -7.96 -18.73 2.36
C GLY A 134 -8.77 -17.43 2.39
N SER A 135 -10.09 -17.51 2.23
CA SER A 135 -10.99 -16.35 2.31
C SER A 135 -10.95 -15.68 3.70
N VAL A 136 -10.99 -16.45 4.78
CA VAL A 136 -10.91 -15.90 6.14
C VAL A 136 -9.55 -15.23 6.36
N ILE A 137 -8.45 -15.91 6.01
CA ILE A 137 -7.09 -15.37 6.19
C ILE A 137 -6.89 -14.10 5.35
N SER A 138 -7.30 -14.10 4.09
CA SER A 138 -7.15 -12.93 3.21
C SER A 138 -8.02 -11.75 3.67
N THR A 139 -9.21 -12.01 4.21
CA THR A 139 -10.07 -10.97 4.77
C THR A 139 -9.44 -10.33 6.00
N LEU A 140 -8.92 -11.13 6.93
CA LEU A 140 -8.21 -10.61 8.10
C LEU A 140 -6.94 -9.84 7.71
N PHE A 141 -6.19 -10.36 6.75
CA PHE A 141 -5.01 -9.68 6.22
C PHE A 141 -5.38 -8.33 5.59
N ALA A 142 -6.40 -8.29 4.74
CA ALA A 142 -6.88 -7.07 4.10
C ALA A 142 -7.38 -6.04 5.15
N LEU A 143 -8.08 -6.50 6.18
CA LEU A 143 -8.55 -5.64 7.26
C LEU A 143 -7.38 -4.95 7.97
N VAL A 144 -6.32 -5.68 8.28
CA VAL A 144 -5.16 -5.13 9.00
C VAL A 144 -4.29 -4.29 8.08
N VAL A 145 -3.92 -4.79 6.90
CA VAL A 145 -2.97 -4.11 6.02
C VAL A 145 -3.62 -2.97 5.26
N SER A 146 -4.69 -3.23 4.50
CA SER A 146 -5.37 -2.18 3.74
C SER A 146 -6.08 -1.20 4.67
N GLY A 147 -6.81 -1.71 5.67
CA GLY A 147 -7.46 -0.89 6.68
C GLY A 147 -6.45 -0.05 7.46
N GLY A 148 -5.30 -0.61 7.82
CA GLY A 148 -4.20 0.09 8.48
C GLY A 148 -3.59 1.19 7.61
N CYS A 149 -3.40 0.96 6.31
CA CYS A 149 -2.90 1.97 5.39
C CYS A 149 -3.89 3.14 5.24
N TYR A 150 -5.18 2.87 5.08
CA TYR A 150 -6.21 3.93 5.02
C TYR A 150 -6.32 4.69 6.33
N PHE A 151 -6.27 3.98 7.47
CA PHE A 151 -6.26 4.59 8.79
C PHE A 151 -5.06 5.53 8.95
N LEU A 152 -3.86 5.07 8.61
CA LEU A 152 -2.64 5.87 8.66
C LEU A 152 -2.73 7.09 7.73
N GLY A 153 -3.24 6.89 6.51
CA GLY A 153 -3.43 7.95 5.52
C GLY A 153 -4.35 9.07 6.00
N GLY A 154 -5.36 8.75 6.82
CA GLY A 154 -6.24 9.74 7.44
C GLY A 154 -5.49 10.76 8.30
N PHE A 155 -4.40 10.37 8.94
CA PHE A 155 -3.54 11.26 9.73
C PHE A 155 -2.55 12.07 8.90
N GLY A 156 -2.45 11.84 7.60
CA GLY A 156 -1.55 12.58 6.71
C GLY A 156 -1.79 14.09 6.74
N ARG A 157 -3.03 14.54 6.99
CA ARG A 157 -3.37 15.96 7.12
C ARG A 157 -2.69 16.67 8.30
N LEU A 158 -2.26 15.95 9.33
CA LEU A 158 -1.48 16.51 10.43
C LEU A 158 -0.05 16.90 10.04
N PHE A 159 0.34 16.60 8.82
CA PHE A 159 1.66 16.88 8.26
C PHE A 159 1.57 17.76 7.00
N SER A 160 0.39 18.27 6.65
CA SER A 160 0.16 19.09 5.46
C SER A 160 1.00 20.37 5.43
N ASP A 161 1.27 20.97 6.59
CA ASP A 161 2.10 22.17 6.70
C ASP A 161 3.57 21.95 6.34
N GLN A 162 4.01 20.69 6.29
CA GLN A 162 5.37 20.28 5.95
C GLN A 162 5.53 19.88 4.48
N VAL A 163 4.44 19.90 3.71
CA VAL A 163 4.40 19.44 2.32
C VAL A 163 3.95 20.56 1.41
N ASN A 164 4.75 20.86 0.38
CA ASN A 164 4.29 21.73 -0.70
C ASN A 164 3.57 20.89 -1.75
N ILE A 165 2.24 20.76 -1.62
CA ILE A 165 1.42 19.93 -2.52
C ILE A 165 1.48 20.43 -3.98
N GLU A 166 1.63 21.74 -4.20
CA GLU A 166 1.71 22.33 -5.55
C GLU A 166 3.02 21.94 -6.26
N ALA A 167 4.13 21.87 -5.51
CA ALA A 167 5.44 21.53 -6.07
C ALA A 167 5.69 20.00 -6.09
N ASP A 168 5.34 19.29 -4.99
CA ASP A 168 5.74 17.90 -4.75
C ASP A 168 4.62 16.88 -5.00
N GLY A 169 3.37 17.36 -5.13
CA GLY A 169 2.18 16.54 -5.31
C GLY A 169 1.75 15.79 -4.05
N PHE A 170 0.57 15.16 -4.11
CA PHE A 170 0.00 14.40 -2.99
C PHE A 170 0.84 13.17 -2.58
N ASP A 171 1.64 12.63 -3.50
CA ASP A 171 2.50 11.47 -3.25
C ASP A 171 3.63 11.75 -2.24
N SER A 172 3.91 13.02 -1.94
CA SER A 172 4.91 13.44 -0.96
C SER A 172 4.42 13.43 0.50
N ILE A 173 3.10 13.36 0.73
CA ILE A 173 2.52 13.38 2.09
C ILE A 173 3.02 12.22 2.94
N ILE A 174 2.90 10.99 2.44
CA ILE A 174 3.32 9.79 3.19
C ILE A 174 4.82 9.79 3.46
N PRO A 175 5.69 10.00 2.46
CA PRO A 175 7.12 10.15 2.70
C PRO A 175 7.46 11.22 3.75
N THR A 176 6.84 12.39 3.70
CA THR A 176 7.08 13.46 4.68
C THR A 176 6.64 13.07 6.09
N MET A 177 5.47 12.43 6.22
CA MET A 177 4.98 11.91 7.49
C MET A 177 5.97 10.90 8.10
N LEU A 178 6.59 10.08 7.28
CA LEU A 178 7.51 9.02 7.69
C LEU A 178 8.94 9.52 7.91
N SER A 179 9.35 10.63 7.28
CA SER A 179 10.69 11.21 7.43
C SER A 179 10.97 11.71 8.86
N ASN A 180 9.93 11.99 9.64
CA ASN A 180 10.05 12.38 11.04
C ASN A 180 10.26 11.19 12.01
N LEU A 181 10.27 9.96 11.50
CA LEU A 181 10.50 8.76 12.29
C LEU A 181 12.00 8.48 12.50
N THR A 182 12.30 7.61 13.45
CA THR A 182 13.69 7.19 13.67
C THR A 182 14.24 6.42 12.46
N PRO A 183 15.56 6.42 12.21
CA PRO A 183 16.17 5.73 11.06
C PRO A 183 15.79 4.24 10.96
N ILE A 184 15.63 3.55 12.08
CA ILE A 184 15.18 2.14 12.11
C ILE A 184 13.75 2.01 11.57
N LEU A 185 12.86 2.91 11.94
CA LEU A 185 11.48 2.91 11.45
C LEU A 185 11.40 3.29 9.97
N ILE A 186 12.24 4.21 9.52
CA ILE A 186 12.35 4.53 8.08
C ILE A 186 12.83 3.29 7.30
N ALA A 187 13.82 2.57 7.79
CA ALA A 187 14.27 1.33 7.17
C ALA A 187 13.14 0.27 7.12
N LEU A 188 12.37 0.13 8.19
CA LEU A 188 11.19 -0.77 8.23
C LEU A 188 10.15 -0.37 7.18
N VAL A 189 9.86 0.94 7.02
CA VAL A 189 8.96 1.45 5.98
C VAL A 189 9.46 1.09 4.60
N VAL A 190 10.74 1.30 4.33
CA VAL A 190 11.35 0.95 3.04
C VAL A 190 11.19 -0.55 2.75
N ILE A 191 11.47 -1.42 3.72
CA ILE A 191 11.29 -2.87 3.58
C ILE A 191 9.81 -3.21 3.33
N LEU A 192 8.87 -2.57 4.03
CA LEU A 192 7.44 -2.79 3.88
C LEU A 192 6.97 -2.41 2.47
N VAL A 193 7.35 -1.24 1.98
CA VAL A 193 6.97 -0.76 0.64
C VAL A 193 7.63 -1.60 -0.46
N LEU A 194 8.89 -2.02 -0.26
CA LEU A 194 9.56 -2.99 -1.13
C LEU A 194 8.78 -4.29 -1.21
N SER A 195 8.43 -4.86 -0.05
CA SER A 195 7.68 -6.11 0.05
C SER A 195 6.35 -6.02 -0.71
N ALA A 196 5.58 -4.97 -0.46
CA ALA A 196 4.29 -4.74 -1.13
C ALA A 196 4.44 -4.57 -2.64
N SER A 197 5.44 -3.81 -3.08
CA SER A 197 5.69 -3.56 -4.50
C SER A 197 6.16 -4.81 -5.23
N MET A 198 7.08 -5.57 -4.64
CA MET A 198 7.60 -6.82 -5.22
C MET A 198 6.51 -7.88 -5.37
N SER A 199 5.66 -8.06 -4.36
CA SER A 199 4.52 -8.98 -4.40
C SER A 199 3.54 -8.63 -5.52
N THR A 200 3.21 -7.36 -5.67
CA THR A 200 2.32 -6.89 -6.73
C THR A 200 2.94 -7.07 -8.12
N LEU A 201 4.21 -6.68 -8.27
CA LEU A 201 4.92 -6.74 -9.55
C LEU A 201 5.10 -8.18 -10.03
N SER A 202 5.49 -9.11 -9.15
CA SER A 202 5.62 -10.52 -9.50
C SER A 202 4.31 -11.13 -9.97
N SER A 203 3.22 -10.84 -9.29
CA SER A 203 1.89 -11.30 -9.68
C SER A 203 1.46 -10.77 -11.05
N LEU A 204 1.73 -9.49 -11.33
CA LEU A 204 1.44 -8.87 -12.64
C LEU A 204 2.29 -9.45 -13.78
N VAL A 205 3.60 -9.64 -13.54
CA VAL A 205 4.51 -10.22 -14.52
C VAL A 205 4.13 -11.67 -14.87
N ILE A 206 3.80 -12.49 -13.85
CA ILE A 206 3.37 -13.87 -14.07
C ILE A 206 2.04 -13.89 -14.81
N ALA A 207 1.05 -13.10 -14.44
CA ALA A 207 -0.24 -13.04 -15.11
C ALA A 207 -0.08 -12.63 -16.57
N SER A 208 0.67 -11.57 -16.84
CA SER A 208 0.90 -11.05 -18.19
C SER A 208 1.65 -12.06 -19.06
N SER A 209 2.71 -12.69 -18.55
CA SER A 209 3.51 -13.65 -19.30
C SER A 209 2.75 -14.95 -19.57
N SER A 210 1.94 -15.43 -18.62
CA SER A 210 1.12 -16.64 -18.80
C SER A 210 0.02 -16.41 -19.86
N THR A 211 -0.67 -15.28 -19.80
CA THR A 211 -1.68 -14.91 -20.81
C THR A 211 -1.07 -14.85 -22.21
N LEU A 212 0.05 -14.12 -22.37
CA LEU A 212 0.76 -14.04 -23.66
C LEU A 212 1.19 -15.40 -24.20
N THR A 213 1.63 -16.29 -23.33
CA THR A 213 2.20 -17.60 -23.74
C THR A 213 1.10 -18.62 -24.04
N ILE A 214 0.06 -18.66 -23.21
CA ILE A 214 -1.02 -19.67 -23.33
C ILE A 214 -1.95 -19.29 -24.47
N ASP A 215 -2.42 -18.05 -24.54
CA ASP A 215 -3.37 -17.59 -25.57
C ASP A 215 -2.74 -17.64 -26.97
N ARG A 216 -1.44 -17.33 -27.08
CA ARG A 216 -0.73 -17.42 -28.37
C ARG A 216 -0.49 -18.85 -28.85
N LYS A 217 -0.43 -19.84 -27.95
CA LYS A 217 -0.28 -21.25 -28.32
C LYS A 217 -1.61 -21.93 -28.63
N SER A 218 -2.73 -21.36 -28.26
CA SER A 218 -4.07 -21.88 -28.52
C SER A 218 -4.66 -21.42 -29.87
N VAL A 219 -3.97 -20.55 -30.60
CA VAL A 219 -4.24 -20.14 -31.99
C VAL A 219 -3.24 -20.81 -32.93
#